data_b33cdd08e5ffc795dd8af02386d2a1ba
#
_entry.id   b33cdd08e5ffc795dd8af02386d2a1ba
#
_cell.length_a   1.000
_cell.length_b   1.000
_cell.length_c   1.000
_cell.angle_alpha   90.00
_cell.angle_beta   90.00
_cell.angle_gamma   90.00
#
_symmetry.space_group_name_H-M   'P 1'
#
loop_
_entity.id
_entity.type
_entity.pdbx_description
1 polymer ?
#
loop_
_entity_poly.entity_id
_entity_poly.type
_entity_poly.pdbx_seq_one_letter_code
_entity_poly.pdbx_strand_id
1 'polypeptide(L)'
;TISVEPPRTPQQMERAIEGIEAGRYQWIAFTSVNAVKAIRERFEQRGLDARHLAGLKIAAIGESTAEALREFGVRADLVPPVELQSSVGLLDVWPDRDPELDPIGRVFLPRADIATEKLVAGLNDLGWEVDDITAYRTVRAAPPAAEIREAIKTGGFDAVVFTSSSTVRNLV
;
A
#
# COMPACT_ATOMS: atom_id res chain seq x y z
N THR A 1 14.56 8.50 10.75
CA THR A 1 13.43 8.93 9.92
C THR A 1 13.47 8.20 8.59
N ILE A 2 12.34 7.85 8.03
CA ILE A 2 12.19 7.32 6.68
C ILE A 2 11.49 8.38 5.82
N SER A 3 11.80 8.40 4.53
CA SER A 3 11.14 9.24 3.54
C SER A 3 10.39 8.34 2.55
N VAL A 4 9.26 8.81 2.05
CA VAL A 4 8.49 8.15 1.01
C VAL A 4 8.70 8.91 -0.29
N GLU A 5 9.15 8.23 -1.32
CA GLU A 5 9.46 8.80 -2.62
C GLU A 5 8.71 8.08 -3.75
N PRO A 6 8.52 8.75 -4.91
CA PRO A 6 7.95 8.10 -6.08
C PRO A 6 8.76 6.88 -6.54
N PRO A 7 8.16 5.92 -7.27
CA PRO A 7 8.87 4.77 -7.81
C PRO A 7 9.93 5.20 -8.84
N ARG A 8 10.98 4.39 -8.98
CA ARG A 8 12.04 4.64 -9.99
C ARG A 8 11.54 4.45 -11.42
N THR A 9 10.55 3.60 -11.60
CA THR A 9 9.92 3.28 -12.89
C THR A 9 8.44 3.62 -12.85
N PRO A 10 8.06 4.91 -13.02
CA PRO A 10 6.65 5.33 -12.92
C PRO A 10 5.77 4.76 -14.03
N GLN A 11 6.34 4.26 -15.13
CA GLN A 11 5.60 3.72 -16.28
C GLN A 11 4.71 2.53 -15.92
N GLN A 12 5.13 1.69 -14.98
CA GLN A 12 4.30 0.56 -14.52
C GLN A 12 3.04 1.06 -13.80
N MET A 13 3.18 2.07 -12.98
CA MET A 13 2.06 2.71 -12.30
C MET A 13 1.10 3.37 -13.29
N GLU A 14 1.63 4.09 -14.29
CA GLU A 14 0.81 4.72 -15.32
C GLU A 14 -0.03 3.67 -16.09
N ARG A 15 0.59 2.55 -16.49
CA ARG A 15 -0.13 1.44 -17.15
C ARG A 15 -1.19 0.81 -16.24
N ALA A 16 -0.94 0.73 -14.94
CA ALA A 16 -1.91 0.21 -14.00
C ALA A 16 -3.10 1.17 -13.85
N ILE A 17 -2.88 2.48 -13.78
CA ILE A 17 -3.96 3.47 -13.76
C ILE A 17 -4.78 3.40 -15.06
N GLU A 18 -4.14 3.32 -16.23
CA GLU A 18 -4.83 3.08 -17.50
C GLU A 18 -5.63 1.79 -17.48
N GLY A 19 -5.11 0.76 -16.81
CA GLY A 19 -5.79 -0.51 -16.58
C GLY A 19 -7.06 -0.37 -15.74
N ILE A 20 -7.06 0.50 -14.75
CA ILE A 20 -8.26 0.82 -13.96
C ILE A 20 -9.30 1.48 -14.87
N GLU A 21 -8.92 2.49 -15.64
CA GLU A 21 -9.81 3.19 -16.56
C GLU A 21 -10.38 2.26 -17.65
N ALA A 22 -9.59 1.29 -18.11
CA ALA A 22 -9.98 0.30 -19.12
C ALA A 22 -10.75 -0.92 -18.57
N GLY A 23 -10.97 -1.00 -17.26
CA GLY A 23 -11.69 -2.12 -16.63
C GLY A 23 -10.90 -3.44 -16.60
N ARG A 24 -9.56 -3.38 -16.59
CA ARG A 24 -8.70 -4.58 -16.57
C ARG A 24 -8.55 -5.24 -15.21
N TYR A 25 -9.00 -4.61 -14.14
CA TYR A 25 -8.91 -5.12 -12.79
C TYR A 25 -10.29 -5.38 -12.19
N GLN A 26 -10.38 -6.41 -11.37
CA GLN A 26 -11.57 -6.73 -10.58
C GLN A 26 -11.43 -6.28 -9.14
N TRP A 27 -10.22 -6.34 -8.61
CA TRP A 27 -9.86 -5.90 -7.27
C TRP A 27 -8.69 -4.93 -7.29
N ILE A 28 -8.67 -4.05 -6.31
CA ILE A 28 -7.48 -3.32 -5.89
C ILE A 28 -7.27 -3.58 -4.40
N ALA A 29 -6.05 -3.97 -4.01
CA ALA A 29 -5.69 -4.27 -2.63
C ALA A 29 -4.70 -3.26 -2.08
N PHE A 30 -5.07 -2.57 -1.02
CA PHE A 30 -4.22 -1.61 -0.34
C PHE A 30 -3.65 -2.20 0.95
N THR A 31 -2.34 -2.29 1.05
CA THR A 31 -1.62 -2.82 2.20
C THR A 31 -0.97 -1.75 3.07
N SER A 32 -1.13 -0.49 2.73
CA SER A 32 -0.63 0.64 3.52
C SER A 32 -1.35 1.95 3.20
N VAL A 33 -1.34 2.87 4.15
CA VAL A 33 -1.81 4.25 3.96
C VAL A 33 -1.02 4.95 2.85
N ASN A 34 0.29 4.69 2.75
CA ASN A 34 1.14 5.30 1.72
C ASN A 34 0.76 4.84 0.30
N ALA A 35 0.31 3.60 0.12
CA ALA A 35 -0.21 3.13 -1.16
C ALA A 35 -1.49 3.88 -1.56
N VAL A 36 -2.40 4.12 -0.62
CA VAL A 36 -3.61 4.93 -0.87
C VAL A 36 -3.23 6.35 -1.30
N LYS A 37 -2.31 6.98 -0.59
CA LYS A 37 -1.81 8.33 -0.92
C LYS A 37 -1.17 8.38 -2.30
N ALA A 38 -0.33 7.39 -2.64
CA ALA A 38 0.33 7.32 -3.93
C ALA A 38 -0.67 7.19 -5.10
N ILE A 39 -1.71 6.37 -4.95
CA ILE A 39 -2.77 6.25 -5.96
C ILE A 39 -3.56 7.55 -6.07
N ARG A 40 -3.94 8.16 -4.94
CA ARG A 40 -4.65 9.43 -4.92
C ARG A 40 -3.87 10.53 -5.65
N GLU A 41 -2.59 10.69 -5.37
CA GLU A 41 -1.72 11.66 -6.03
C GLU A 41 -1.66 11.44 -7.55
N ARG A 42 -1.56 10.18 -8.00
CA ARG A 42 -1.59 9.85 -9.43
C ARG A 42 -2.92 10.17 -10.08
N PHE A 43 -4.01 9.89 -9.40
CA PHE A 43 -5.35 10.25 -9.87
C PHE A 43 -5.48 11.77 -10.01
N GLU A 44 -5.08 12.54 -9.02
CA GLU A 44 -5.10 14.00 -9.06
C GLU A 44 -4.27 14.56 -10.23
N GLN A 45 -3.07 14.03 -10.47
CA GLN A 45 -2.20 14.43 -11.60
C GLN A 45 -2.83 14.17 -12.97
N ARG A 46 -3.71 13.18 -13.08
CA ARG A 46 -4.42 12.81 -14.31
C ARG A 46 -5.83 13.42 -14.40
N GLY A 47 -6.24 14.21 -13.43
CA GLY A 47 -7.60 14.75 -13.35
C GLY A 47 -8.67 13.69 -13.04
N LEU A 48 -8.26 12.57 -12.45
CA LEU A 48 -9.15 11.50 -12.01
C LEU A 48 -9.53 11.68 -10.54
N ASP A 49 -10.61 11.04 -10.12
CA ASP A 49 -11.07 11.01 -8.73
C ASP A 49 -11.60 9.61 -8.33
N ALA A 50 -12.12 9.49 -7.11
CA ALA A 50 -12.61 8.23 -6.57
C ALA A 50 -13.69 7.54 -7.43
N ARG A 51 -14.41 8.27 -8.27
CA ARG A 51 -15.43 7.72 -9.18
C ARG A 51 -14.83 6.75 -10.21
N HIS A 52 -13.55 6.90 -10.54
CA HIS A 52 -12.83 6.02 -11.47
C HIS A 52 -12.52 4.65 -10.86
N LEU A 53 -12.74 4.47 -9.56
CA LEU A 53 -12.70 3.17 -8.88
C LEU A 53 -14.06 2.45 -8.89
N ALA A 54 -15.10 3.06 -9.45
CA ALA A 54 -16.41 2.42 -9.58
C ALA A 54 -16.31 1.13 -10.40
N GLY A 55 -16.94 0.05 -9.91
CA GLY A 55 -16.87 -1.28 -10.52
C GLY A 55 -15.69 -2.14 -10.03
N LEU A 56 -14.71 -1.56 -9.33
CA LEU A 56 -13.67 -2.32 -8.64
C LEU A 56 -14.13 -2.68 -7.23
N LYS A 57 -13.77 -3.88 -6.79
CA LYS A 57 -13.80 -4.25 -5.38
C LYS A 57 -12.51 -3.79 -4.72
N ILE A 58 -12.59 -3.29 -3.51
CA ILE A 58 -11.48 -2.66 -2.80
C ILE A 58 -11.21 -3.37 -1.50
N ALA A 59 -9.98 -3.85 -1.33
CA ALA A 59 -9.53 -4.46 -0.10
C ALA A 59 -8.52 -3.56 0.62
N ALA A 60 -8.63 -3.49 1.95
CA ALA A 60 -7.68 -2.82 2.82
C ALA A 60 -7.15 -3.80 3.86
N ILE A 61 -5.84 -3.77 4.12
CA ILE A 61 -5.20 -4.69 5.07
C ILE A 61 -5.64 -4.46 6.51
N GLY A 62 -6.12 -3.27 6.84
CA GLY A 62 -6.53 -2.91 8.18
C GLY A 62 -7.25 -1.56 8.25
N GLU A 63 -7.68 -1.20 9.45
CA GLU A 63 -8.54 -0.04 9.69
C GLU A 63 -7.88 1.30 9.31
N SER A 64 -6.58 1.47 9.57
CA SER A 64 -5.88 2.71 9.19
C SER A 64 -5.85 2.93 7.67
N THR A 65 -5.71 1.85 6.90
CA THR A 65 -5.76 1.89 5.43
C THR A 65 -7.19 2.13 4.95
N ALA A 66 -8.17 1.50 5.58
CA ALA A 66 -9.59 1.72 5.29
C ALA A 66 -10.01 3.17 5.58
N GLU A 67 -9.49 3.79 6.65
CA GLU A 67 -9.73 5.21 6.94
C GLU A 67 -9.14 6.12 5.87
N ALA A 68 -7.89 5.87 5.44
CA ALA A 68 -7.28 6.64 4.35
C ALA A 68 -8.09 6.54 3.03
N LEU A 69 -8.71 5.38 2.77
CA LEU A 69 -9.63 5.21 1.65
C LEU A 69 -10.91 6.02 1.82
N ARG A 70 -11.48 6.08 3.03
CA ARG A 70 -12.65 6.94 3.33
C ARG A 70 -12.35 8.42 3.11
N GLU A 71 -11.16 8.88 3.50
CA GLU A 71 -10.70 10.25 3.22
C GLU A 71 -10.52 10.52 1.72
N PHE A 72 -10.22 9.49 0.93
CA PHE A 72 -10.19 9.57 -0.54
C PHE A 72 -11.59 9.55 -1.17
N GLY A 73 -12.63 9.21 -0.41
CA GLY A 73 -14.00 9.09 -0.88
C GLY A 73 -14.40 7.66 -1.26
N VAL A 74 -13.66 6.67 -0.78
CA VAL A 74 -13.86 5.24 -1.11
C VAL A 74 -14.07 4.43 0.16
N ARG A 75 -15.02 3.50 0.12
CA ARG A 75 -15.21 2.50 1.19
C ARG A 75 -14.62 1.17 0.75
N ALA A 76 -13.80 0.56 1.59
CA ALA A 76 -13.29 -0.78 1.34
C ALA A 76 -14.42 -1.82 1.43
N ASP A 77 -14.43 -2.76 0.48
CA ASP A 77 -15.36 -3.90 0.45
C ASP A 77 -14.90 -5.04 1.36
N LEU A 78 -13.57 -5.15 1.54
CA LEU A 78 -12.95 -6.21 2.32
C LEU A 78 -11.89 -5.62 3.27
N VAL A 79 -12.08 -5.88 4.57
CA VAL A 79 -11.12 -5.53 5.63
C VAL A 79 -11.08 -6.71 6.59
N PRO A 80 -9.92 -7.30 6.92
CA PRO A 80 -9.86 -8.36 7.90
C PRO A 80 -10.24 -7.86 9.30
N PRO A 81 -10.72 -8.75 10.18
CA PRO A 81 -10.99 -8.43 11.59
C PRO A 81 -9.76 -7.79 12.26
N VAL A 82 -10.01 -6.95 13.27
CA VAL A 82 -8.95 -6.17 13.95
C VAL A 82 -7.80 -7.05 14.44
N GLU A 83 -8.10 -8.26 14.92
CA GLU A 83 -7.13 -9.21 15.44
C GLU A 83 -6.25 -9.83 14.34
N LEU A 84 -6.68 -9.74 13.07
CA LEU A 84 -6.05 -10.39 11.92
C LEU A 84 -5.54 -9.40 10.86
N GLN A 85 -5.33 -8.13 11.21
CA GLN A 85 -4.89 -7.10 10.26
C GLN A 85 -3.43 -7.30 9.83
N SER A 86 -3.26 -8.21 8.88
CA SER A 86 -1.98 -8.59 8.28
C SER A 86 -2.21 -9.15 6.86
N SER A 87 -1.13 -9.40 6.12
CA SER A 87 -1.22 -10.08 4.82
C SER A 87 -1.86 -11.46 4.92
N VAL A 88 -1.56 -12.21 5.99
CA VAL A 88 -2.17 -13.52 6.23
C VAL A 88 -3.66 -13.38 6.51
N GLY A 89 -4.04 -12.50 7.44
CA GLY A 89 -5.45 -12.28 7.78
C GLY A 89 -6.27 -11.73 6.61
N LEU A 90 -5.65 -10.94 5.72
CA LEU A 90 -6.31 -10.50 4.50
C LEU A 90 -6.57 -11.68 3.54
N LEU A 91 -5.61 -12.61 3.41
CA LEU A 91 -5.77 -13.83 2.62
C LEU A 91 -6.84 -14.77 3.19
N ASP A 92 -6.93 -14.88 4.53
CA ASP A 92 -7.92 -15.72 5.20
C ASP A 92 -9.38 -15.31 4.92
N VAL A 93 -9.60 -14.02 4.62
CA VAL A 93 -10.93 -13.49 4.30
C VAL A 93 -11.13 -13.23 2.80
N TRP A 94 -10.09 -13.39 1.98
CA TRP A 94 -10.18 -13.17 0.54
C TRP A 94 -10.91 -14.33 -0.12
N PRO A 95 -11.90 -14.08 -1.00
CA PRO A 95 -12.62 -15.16 -1.68
C PRO A 95 -11.73 -15.88 -2.71
N ASP A 96 -11.96 -17.17 -2.86
CA ASP A 96 -11.45 -17.90 -4.02
C ASP A 96 -12.03 -17.30 -5.31
N ARG A 97 -11.22 -17.27 -6.36
CA ARG A 97 -11.73 -16.85 -7.67
C ARG A 97 -12.65 -17.90 -8.25
N ASP A 98 -13.85 -17.48 -8.65
CA ASP A 98 -14.76 -18.28 -9.47
C ASP A 98 -14.62 -17.82 -10.94
N PRO A 99 -14.15 -18.67 -11.87
CA PRO A 99 -13.96 -18.27 -13.28
C PRO A 99 -15.22 -17.78 -13.98
N GLU A 100 -16.40 -18.22 -13.54
CA GLU A 100 -17.68 -17.81 -14.13
C GLU A 100 -18.16 -16.46 -13.57
N LEU A 101 -17.98 -16.24 -12.27
CA LEU A 101 -18.41 -15.02 -11.58
C LEU A 101 -17.34 -13.93 -11.63
N ASP A 102 -16.07 -14.30 -11.75
CA ASP A 102 -14.91 -13.42 -11.73
C ASP A 102 -14.13 -13.48 -13.06
N PRO A 103 -14.75 -13.11 -14.20
CA PRO A 103 -14.16 -13.30 -15.52
C PRO A 103 -12.85 -12.50 -15.73
N ILE A 104 -12.71 -11.33 -15.08
CA ILE A 104 -11.49 -10.50 -15.17
C ILE A 104 -10.36 -11.17 -14.37
N GLY A 105 -10.63 -11.63 -13.15
CA GLY A 105 -9.73 -12.43 -12.32
C GLY A 105 -8.40 -11.77 -11.97
N ARG A 106 -8.29 -10.44 -12.08
CA ARG A 106 -7.05 -9.69 -11.91
C ARG A 106 -7.13 -8.71 -10.74
N VAL A 107 -6.09 -8.72 -9.92
CA VAL A 107 -5.93 -7.85 -8.74
C VAL A 107 -4.80 -6.86 -8.99
N PHE A 108 -5.07 -5.59 -8.82
CA PHE A 108 -4.03 -4.56 -8.74
C PHE A 108 -3.54 -4.41 -7.30
N LEU A 109 -2.24 -4.55 -7.09
CA LEU A 109 -1.59 -4.48 -5.79
C LEU A 109 -0.53 -3.38 -5.78
N PRO A 110 -0.92 -2.11 -5.53
CA PRO A 110 0.04 -1.02 -5.36
C PRO A 110 0.69 -1.08 -3.98
N ARG A 111 2.01 -1.17 -3.90
CA ARG A 111 2.72 -1.26 -2.61
C ARG A 111 4.15 -0.73 -2.67
N ALA A 112 4.86 -0.80 -1.53
CA ALA A 112 6.26 -0.39 -1.43
C ALA A 112 7.18 -1.32 -2.23
N ASP A 113 8.33 -0.81 -2.64
CA ASP A 113 9.39 -1.57 -3.32
C ASP A 113 9.99 -2.71 -2.46
N ILE A 114 9.85 -2.65 -1.15
CA ILE A 114 10.38 -3.63 -0.19
C ILE A 114 9.31 -4.57 0.40
N ALA A 115 8.17 -4.72 -0.28
CA ALA A 115 7.09 -5.58 0.20
C ALA A 115 7.40 -7.08 0.03
N THR A 116 6.77 -7.94 0.86
CA THR A 116 6.99 -9.38 0.84
C THR A 116 6.14 -10.08 -0.22
N GLU A 117 6.60 -11.25 -0.69
CA GLU A 117 5.91 -12.06 -1.71
C GLU A 117 4.68 -12.83 -1.19
N LYS A 118 4.46 -12.88 0.13
CA LYS A 118 3.39 -13.70 0.74
C LYS A 118 2.00 -13.42 0.20
N LEU A 119 1.65 -12.15 0.04
CA LEU A 119 0.31 -11.76 -0.43
C LEU A 119 0.11 -12.13 -1.90
N VAL A 120 1.12 -11.92 -2.74
CA VAL A 120 1.09 -12.28 -4.16
C VAL A 120 0.92 -13.79 -4.32
N ALA A 121 1.75 -14.58 -3.62
CA ALA A 121 1.69 -16.04 -3.66
C ALA A 121 0.31 -16.55 -3.18
N GLY A 122 -0.20 -16.02 -2.06
CA GLY A 122 -1.50 -16.41 -1.53
C GLY A 122 -2.67 -16.07 -2.46
N LEU A 123 -2.67 -14.91 -3.08
CA LEU A 123 -3.70 -14.54 -4.06
C LEU A 123 -3.63 -15.41 -5.32
N ASN A 124 -2.43 -15.75 -5.80
CA ASN A 124 -2.26 -16.69 -6.90
C ASN A 124 -2.79 -18.09 -6.55
N ASP A 125 -2.55 -18.57 -5.33
CA ASP A 125 -3.09 -19.85 -4.84
C ASP A 125 -4.62 -19.88 -4.80
N LEU A 126 -5.26 -18.73 -4.55
CA LEU A 126 -6.71 -18.53 -4.61
C LEU A 126 -7.24 -18.35 -6.06
N GLY A 127 -6.39 -18.42 -7.06
CA GLY A 127 -6.74 -18.36 -8.47
C GLY A 127 -6.70 -16.96 -9.11
N TRP A 128 -6.30 -15.93 -8.39
CA TRP A 128 -6.21 -14.57 -8.89
C TRP A 128 -4.88 -14.28 -9.59
N GLU A 129 -4.91 -13.52 -10.66
CA GLU A 129 -3.71 -12.91 -11.26
C GLU A 129 -3.41 -11.60 -10.54
N VAL A 130 -2.15 -11.38 -10.18
CA VAL A 130 -1.75 -10.20 -9.40
C VAL A 130 -0.78 -9.33 -10.19
N ASP A 131 -1.15 -8.08 -10.42
CA ASP A 131 -0.25 -7.04 -10.89
C ASP A 131 0.33 -6.33 -9.65
N ASP A 132 1.49 -6.78 -9.22
CA ASP A 132 2.27 -6.23 -8.11
C ASP A 132 3.10 -5.06 -8.60
N ILE A 133 2.68 -3.85 -8.28
CA ILE A 133 3.26 -2.62 -8.81
C ILE A 133 3.84 -1.76 -7.68
N THR A 134 5.09 -1.36 -7.84
CA THR A 134 5.72 -0.41 -6.92
C THR A 134 5.05 0.96 -7.06
N ALA A 135 4.29 1.34 -6.03
CA ALA A 135 3.60 2.62 -5.95
C ALA A 135 4.48 3.72 -5.34
N TYR A 136 5.39 3.34 -4.45
CA TYR A 136 6.30 4.25 -3.76
C TYR A 136 7.55 3.52 -3.27
N ARG A 137 8.60 4.27 -2.98
CA ARG A 137 9.83 3.75 -2.37
C ARG A 137 9.97 4.26 -0.94
N THR A 138 10.40 3.38 -0.06
CA THR A 138 10.83 3.76 1.28
C THR A 138 12.34 3.96 1.27
N VAL A 139 12.78 5.19 1.43
CA VAL A 139 14.20 5.52 1.44
C VAL A 139 14.63 5.97 2.83
N ARG A 140 15.90 5.73 3.13
CA ARG A 140 16.50 6.26 4.35
C ARG A 140 16.53 7.78 4.24
N ALA A 141 15.88 8.47 5.18
CA ALA A 141 15.96 9.92 5.25
C ALA A 141 17.38 10.37 5.60
N ALA A 142 17.71 11.60 5.29
CA ALA A 142 18.95 12.20 5.73
C ALA A 142 19.14 12.05 7.25
N PRO A 143 20.34 11.78 7.71
CA PRO A 143 20.59 11.67 9.15
C PRO A 143 20.21 12.99 9.86
N PRO A 144 19.82 12.92 11.13
CA PRO A 144 19.54 14.13 11.91
C PRO A 144 20.72 15.11 11.85
N ALA A 145 20.44 16.39 12.03
CA ALA A 145 21.48 17.42 12.13
C ALA A 145 22.56 17.02 13.14
N ALA A 146 23.79 17.45 12.91
CA ALA A 146 24.94 17.07 13.74
C ALA A 146 24.70 17.37 15.23
N GLU A 147 24.07 18.50 15.54
CA GLU A 147 23.68 18.90 16.90
C GLU A 147 22.76 17.91 17.58
N ILE A 148 21.75 17.40 16.87
CA ILE A 148 20.81 16.39 17.40
C ILE A 148 21.53 15.06 17.63
N ARG A 149 22.38 14.65 16.70
CA ARG A 149 23.17 13.41 16.84
C ARG A 149 24.12 13.48 18.05
N GLU A 150 24.75 14.64 18.25
CA GLU A 150 25.62 14.84 19.39
C GLU A 150 24.84 14.87 20.71
N ALA A 151 23.68 15.53 20.74
CA ALA A 151 22.80 15.52 21.91
C ALA A 151 22.31 14.12 22.29
N ILE A 152 22.04 13.24 21.29
CA ILE A 152 21.71 11.83 21.54
C ILE A 152 22.90 11.10 22.19
N LYS A 153 24.13 11.31 21.70
CA LYS A 153 25.32 10.65 22.21
C LYS A 153 25.73 11.12 23.61
N THR A 154 25.52 12.38 23.90
CA THR A 154 25.91 13.02 25.16
C THR A 154 24.81 13.00 26.22
N GLY A 155 23.66 12.34 25.96
CA GLY A 155 22.57 12.28 26.92
C GLY A 155 21.76 13.57 27.04
N GLY A 156 21.70 14.39 25.99
CA GLY A 156 20.96 15.64 25.96
C GLY A 156 19.44 15.51 25.86
N PHE A 157 18.93 14.28 25.89
CA PHE A 157 17.48 13.99 25.88
C PHE A 157 17.12 13.09 27.05
N ASP A 158 15.99 13.37 27.69
CA ASP A 158 15.44 12.55 28.78
C ASP A 158 14.81 11.25 28.26
N ALA A 159 14.30 11.25 27.03
CA ALA A 159 13.69 10.07 26.40
C ALA A 159 13.75 10.15 24.87
N VAL A 160 13.80 8.97 24.25
CA VAL A 160 13.68 8.82 22.78
C VAL A 160 12.54 7.82 22.50
N VAL A 161 11.60 8.22 21.65
CA VAL A 161 10.45 7.38 21.26
C VAL A 161 10.62 6.88 19.84
N PHE A 162 10.51 5.56 19.67
CA PHE A 162 10.51 4.90 18.37
C PHE A 162 9.13 4.36 18.05
N THR A 163 8.56 4.77 16.92
CA THR A 163 7.24 4.34 16.46
C THR A 163 7.32 3.23 15.41
N SER A 164 8.53 2.88 14.95
CA SER A 164 8.74 1.80 13.98
C SER A 164 10.15 1.21 14.09
N SER A 165 10.27 -0.08 13.78
CA SER A 165 11.56 -0.79 13.73
C SER A 165 12.51 -0.23 12.66
N SER A 166 11.99 0.31 11.56
CA SER A 166 12.78 0.97 10.52
C SER A 166 13.43 2.26 11.02
N THR A 167 12.75 3.00 11.89
CA THR A 167 13.31 4.20 12.52
C THR A 167 14.51 3.86 13.41
N VAL A 168 14.43 2.77 14.17
CA VAL A 168 15.55 2.27 14.99
C VAL A 168 16.73 1.91 14.10
N ARG A 169 16.52 1.07 13.08
CA ARG A 169 17.60 0.64 12.15
C ARG A 169 18.27 1.78 11.43
N ASN A 170 17.55 2.89 11.18
CA ASN A 170 18.10 4.05 10.50
C ASN A 170 18.83 5.04 11.42
N LEU A 171 18.67 4.92 12.73
CA LEU A 171 19.37 5.74 13.71
C LEU A 171 20.73 5.14 14.08
N VAL A 172 20.85 3.82 14.07
CA VAL A 172 22.06 3.05 14.34
C VAL A 172 22.87 2.89 13.05
#